data_92794ab478b43bd025d2aba65caeb4ed
#
_entry.id   92794ab478b43bd025d2aba65caeb4ed
#
_cell.length_a   1.000
_cell.length_b   1.000
_cell.length_c   1.000
_cell.angle_alpha   90.00
_cell.angle_beta   90.00
_cell.angle_gamma   90.00
#
_symmetry.space_group_name_H-M   'P 1'
#
loop_
_entity.id
_entity.type
_entity.pdbx_description
1 polymer ?
#
loop_
_entity_poly.entity_id
_entity_poly.type
_entity_poly.pdbx_seq_one_letter_code
_entity_poly.pdbx_strand_id
1 'polypeptide(L)'
;QFRDLGKSEKVSVNIGIPDKYVTLPAETKPTEPSLPPQQWVRPAPNPSAIFGIFAVIVVGLIAVTAIANHNREDYTSPQVSMEGVGINETLSPVEASILLRQPPEKTLTLILFSMVKRGYIRVTSQDPLRVAIVYERDLGEAERLFIEAINRETGEIDGPKLAPCFKYLATSVNEKMRPYCRKETEELYRGVIRRTWDEVTAAETPELRLTAMDKNILWLLQDEERMKAAERDLPREDG
;
A
#
# COMPACT_ATOMS: atom_id res chain seq x y z
N GLN A 1 -24.27 -55.50 3.74
CA GLN A 1 -25.24 -54.44 3.37
C GLN A 1 -24.72 -53.12 3.89
N PHE A 2 -24.16 -52.34 2.99
CA PHE A 2 -23.75 -50.96 3.30
C PHE A 2 -25.00 -50.08 3.20
N ARG A 3 -25.39 -49.47 4.33
CA ARG A 3 -26.41 -48.44 4.38
C ARG A 3 -25.75 -47.12 4.00
N ASP A 4 -26.41 -46.39 3.15
CA ASP A 4 -26.04 -45.05 2.71
C ASP A 4 -25.96 -44.11 3.94
N LEU A 5 -24.76 -43.74 4.29
CA LEU A 5 -24.49 -42.81 5.40
C LEU A 5 -24.46 -41.39 4.85
N GLY A 6 -25.36 -40.57 5.37
CA GLY A 6 -25.42 -39.13 5.02
C GLY A 6 -24.12 -38.42 5.36
N LYS A 7 -23.86 -37.31 4.64
CA LYS A 7 -22.61 -36.52 4.55
C LYS A 7 -22.02 -35.96 5.86
N SER A 8 -22.51 -36.41 7.05
CA SER A 8 -22.11 -35.86 8.36
C SER A 8 -21.87 -36.92 9.45
N GLU A 9 -21.88 -38.19 9.14
CA GLU A 9 -21.61 -39.22 10.16
C GLU A 9 -20.16 -39.66 10.18
N LYS A 10 -19.52 -39.51 11.36
CA LYS A 10 -18.17 -40.00 11.61
C LYS A 10 -18.27 -41.47 12.02
N VAL A 11 -17.64 -42.35 11.25
CA VAL A 11 -17.50 -43.78 11.59
C VAL A 11 -16.24 -43.94 12.45
N SER A 12 -16.42 -44.33 13.71
CA SER A 12 -15.31 -44.77 14.58
C SER A 12 -15.22 -46.28 14.58
N VAL A 13 -14.09 -46.80 14.13
CA VAL A 13 -13.78 -48.22 14.19
C VAL A 13 -12.93 -48.48 15.43
N ASN A 14 -13.45 -49.22 16.40
CA ASN A 14 -12.71 -49.62 17.60
C ASN A 14 -12.14 -51.01 17.37
N ILE A 15 -10.83 -51.13 17.24
CA ILE A 15 -10.12 -52.39 17.07
C ILE A 15 -9.54 -52.75 18.45
N GLY A 16 -10.17 -53.70 19.13
CA GLY A 16 -9.64 -54.29 20.36
C GLY A 16 -8.51 -55.27 20.06
N ILE A 17 -7.30 -54.96 20.49
CA ILE A 17 -6.16 -55.86 20.45
C ILE A 17 -6.08 -56.54 21.83
N PRO A 18 -6.04 -57.89 21.92
CA PRO A 18 -5.92 -58.58 23.20
C PRO A 18 -4.56 -58.32 23.87
N ASP A 19 -4.56 -57.97 25.16
CA ASP A 19 -3.37 -57.57 25.95
C ASP A 19 -2.23 -58.59 25.98
N LYS A 20 -2.47 -59.80 25.49
CA LYS A 20 -1.53 -60.92 25.55
C LYS A 20 -0.30 -60.76 24.63
N TYR A 21 -0.31 -59.81 23.73
CA TYR A 21 0.76 -59.64 22.71
C TYR A 21 1.50 -58.29 22.77
N VAL A 22 1.26 -57.51 23.82
CA VAL A 22 1.92 -56.19 23.96
C VAL A 22 2.83 -56.23 25.18
N THR A 23 4.01 -56.81 25.04
CA THR A 23 5.13 -56.62 25.98
C THR A 23 6.00 -55.51 25.37
N LEU A 24 5.69 -54.25 25.72
CA LEU A 24 6.56 -53.13 25.39
C LEU A 24 7.67 -53.04 26.45
N PRO A 25 8.96 -52.97 26.05
CA PRO A 25 10.02 -52.55 26.96
C PRO A 25 9.74 -51.15 27.46
N ALA A 26 10.00 -50.88 28.73
CA ALA A 26 9.86 -49.54 29.31
C ALA A 26 10.77 -48.55 28.56
N GLU A 27 10.22 -47.84 27.58
CA GLU A 27 10.88 -46.71 26.97
C GLU A 27 10.92 -45.56 27.98
N THR A 28 12.12 -45.29 28.42
CA THR A 28 12.46 -44.00 29.06
C THR A 28 12.18 -42.92 28.03
N LYS A 29 11.10 -42.21 28.23
CA LYS A 29 10.74 -40.99 27.46
C LYS A 29 11.94 -40.05 27.48
N PRO A 30 12.54 -39.68 26.33
CA PRO A 30 13.39 -38.53 26.30
C PRO A 30 12.53 -37.30 26.63
N THR A 31 12.91 -36.58 27.66
CA THR A 31 12.34 -35.27 27.96
C THR A 31 12.67 -34.35 26.81
N GLU A 32 11.78 -34.20 25.84
CA GLU A 32 11.84 -33.11 24.90
C GLU A 32 11.82 -31.78 25.67
N PRO A 33 12.81 -30.93 25.49
CA PRO A 33 12.70 -29.58 26.02
C PRO A 33 11.50 -28.91 25.34
N SER A 34 10.41 -28.74 26.12
CA SER A 34 9.26 -27.98 25.71
C SER A 34 9.71 -26.55 25.41
N LEU A 35 9.99 -26.26 24.13
CA LEU A 35 10.08 -24.88 23.68
C LEU A 35 8.74 -24.22 23.99
N PRO A 36 8.74 -23.08 24.68
CA PRO A 36 7.50 -22.33 24.89
C PRO A 36 6.89 -22.04 23.53
N PRO A 37 5.55 -22.06 23.38
CA PRO A 37 4.91 -21.70 22.13
C PRO A 37 5.43 -20.33 21.73
N GLN A 38 6.15 -20.26 20.62
CA GLN A 38 6.53 -19.00 20.02
C GLN A 38 5.22 -18.30 19.62
N GLN A 39 4.69 -17.52 20.56
CA GLN A 39 3.75 -16.48 20.20
C GLN A 39 4.48 -15.54 19.25
N TRP A 40 4.15 -15.64 17.98
CA TRP A 40 4.52 -14.62 17.01
C TRP A 40 3.78 -13.33 17.39
N VAL A 41 4.30 -12.66 18.40
CA VAL A 41 3.93 -11.27 18.68
C VAL A 41 4.46 -10.52 17.46
N ARG A 42 3.57 -10.16 16.55
CA ARG A 42 3.90 -9.19 15.51
C ARG A 42 4.38 -7.96 16.27
N PRO A 43 5.65 -7.54 16.12
CA PRO A 43 6.07 -6.29 16.74
C PRO A 43 5.10 -5.22 16.22
N ALA A 44 4.47 -4.49 17.11
CA ALA A 44 3.69 -3.32 16.75
C ALA A 44 4.59 -2.44 15.88
N PRO A 45 4.15 -2.02 14.71
CA PRO A 45 4.97 -1.19 13.84
C PRO A 45 5.35 0.06 14.65
N ASN A 46 6.65 0.24 14.89
CA ASN A 46 7.16 1.44 15.55
C ASN A 46 6.74 2.64 14.72
N PRO A 47 5.97 3.59 15.27
CA PRO A 47 5.51 4.76 14.53
C PRO A 47 6.69 5.54 13.93
N SER A 48 7.81 5.63 14.62
CA SER A 48 9.05 6.23 14.11
C SER A 48 9.63 5.52 12.89
N ALA A 49 9.49 4.20 12.77
CA ALA A 49 9.94 3.45 11.60
C ALA A 49 9.08 3.76 10.35
N ILE A 50 7.78 3.97 10.51
CA ILE A 50 6.88 4.35 9.42
C ILE A 50 7.24 5.75 8.89
N PHE A 51 7.52 6.70 9.79
CA PHE A 51 7.90 8.06 9.40
C PHE A 51 9.34 8.15 8.86
N GLY A 52 10.27 7.38 9.39
CA GLY A 52 11.64 7.29 8.85
C GLY A 52 11.65 6.72 7.42
N ILE A 53 10.83 5.70 7.15
CA ILE A 53 10.61 5.17 5.81
C ILE A 53 10.06 6.26 4.89
N PHE A 54 9.16 7.10 5.42
CA PHE A 54 8.51 8.16 4.68
C PHE A 54 9.48 9.24 4.22
N ALA A 55 10.30 9.77 5.11
CA ALA A 55 11.27 10.82 4.81
C ALA A 55 12.30 10.39 3.75
N VAL A 56 12.75 9.14 3.82
CA VAL A 56 13.75 8.62 2.88
C VAL A 56 13.16 8.30 1.50
N ILE A 57 11.90 7.83 1.44
CA ILE A 57 11.22 7.62 0.16
C ILE A 57 11.02 8.95 -0.58
N VAL A 58 10.65 10.01 0.14
CA VAL A 58 10.49 11.35 -0.45
C VAL A 58 11.84 11.87 -0.97
N VAL A 59 12.93 11.69 -0.22
CA VAL A 59 14.28 12.11 -0.65
C VAL A 59 14.79 11.26 -1.81
N GLY A 60 14.58 9.95 -1.80
CA GLY A 60 14.97 9.05 -2.89
C GLY A 60 14.24 9.36 -4.20
N LEU A 61 12.94 9.69 -4.13
CA LEU A 61 12.16 10.10 -5.29
C LEU A 61 12.60 11.46 -5.84
N ILE A 62 12.98 12.41 -4.99
CA ILE A 62 13.54 13.70 -5.42
C ILE A 62 14.84 13.47 -6.21
N ALA A 63 15.69 12.53 -5.83
CA ALA A 63 16.92 12.21 -6.56
C ALA A 63 16.64 11.61 -7.95
N VAL A 64 15.64 10.73 -8.07
CA VAL A 64 15.21 10.15 -9.36
C VAL A 64 14.63 11.22 -10.29
N THR A 65 13.95 12.24 -9.73
CA THR A 65 13.29 13.30 -10.51
C THR A 65 14.25 14.35 -11.02
N ALA A 66 15.38 14.57 -10.36
CA ALA A 66 16.44 15.45 -10.88
C ALA A 66 17.01 14.94 -12.21
N ILE A 67 16.99 13.61 -12.41
CA ILE A 67 17.44 12.96 -13.66
C ILE A 67 16.34 12.99 -14.74
N ALA A 68 15.06 12.87 -14.35
CA ALA A 68 13.91 12.85 -15.26
C ALA A 68 13.51 14.26 -15.76
N ASN A 69 13.93 15.32 -15.06
CA ASN A 69 13.53 16.69 -15.37
C ASN A 69 14.22 17.28 -16.63
N HIS A 70 15.13 16.54 -17.27
CA HIS A 70 15.86 17.02 -18.45
C HIS A 70 15.10 16.81 -19.78
N ASN A 71 13.99 16.08 -19.78
CA ASN A 71 13.16 15.83 -20.97
C ASN A 71 11.69 16.19 -20.72
N ARG A 72 11.40 17.42 -20.30
CA ARG A 72 10.02 17.93 -20.33
C ARG A 72 9.66 18.31 -21.76
N GLU A 73 8.99 17.42 -22.47
CA GLU A 73 8.05 17.85 -23.50
C GLU A 73 6.77 18.29 -22.79
N ASP A 74 6.42 19.57 -22.96
CA ASP A 74 5.18 20.16 -22.47
C ASP A 74 3.98 19.39 -23.04
N TYR A 75 3.41 18.49 -22.24
CA TYR A 75 2.17 17.80 -22.57
C TYR A 75 1.01 18.75 -22.32
N THR A 76 0.70 19.59 -23.31
CA THR A 76 -0.49 20.42 -23.33
C THR A 76 -1.68 19.52 -23.67
N SER A 77 -2.46 19.13 -22.68
CA SER A 77 -3.75 18.44 -22.92
C SER A 77 -4.64 19.35 -23.76
N PRO A 78 -5.21 18.88 -24.88
CA PRO A 78 -6.20 19.66 -25.62
C PRO A 78 -7.40 19.92 -24.71
N GLN A 79 -7.64 21.18 -24.39
CA GLN A 79 -8.83 21.62 -23.67
C GLN A 79 -10.02 21.58 -24.61
N VAL A 80 -10.76 20.46 -24.61
CA VAL A 80 -12.12 20.44 -25.12
C VAL A 80 -13.03 20.65 -23.91
N SER A 81 -13.44 21.89 -23.68
CA SER A 81 -14.40 22.22 -22.62
C SER A 81 -15.80 21.85 -23.08
N MET A 82 -16.23 20.63 -22.87
CA MET A 82 -17.62 20.34 -22.54
C MET A 82 -17.67 20.23 -21.02
N GLU A 83 -18.17 21.26 -20.35
CA GLU A 83 -18.42 21.21 -18.92
C GLU A 83 -19.46 20.12 -18.68
N GLY A 84 -19.02 18.99 -18.15
CA GLY A 84 -19.89 17.95 -17.68
C GLY A 84 -20.73 18.43 -16.49
N VAL A 85 -21.89 17.82 -16.30
CA VAL A 85 -22.80 18.13 -15.20
C VAL A 85 -22.56 17.13 -14.06
N GLY A 86 -22.24 17.64 -12.86
CA GLY A 86 -22.07 16.84 -11.66
C GLY A 86 -20.62 16.60 -11.25
N ILE A 87 -20.45 15.88 -10.15
CA ILE A 87 -19.18 15.65 -9.46
C ILE A 87 -18.81 14.16 -9.56
N ASN A 88 -17.56 13.86 -9.87
CA ASN A 88 -17.06 12.48 -9.84
C ASN A 88 -16.53 12.14 -8.46
N GLU A 89 -17.24 11.29 -7.72
CA GLU A 89 -16.87 10.85 -6.38
C GLU A 89 -16.09 9.51 -6.37
N THR A 90 -15.80 8.95 -7.55
CA THR A 90 -15.27 7.57 -7.65
C THR A 90 -13.76 7.49 -7.90
N LEU A 91 -13.06 8.63 -7.97
CA LEU A 91 -11.63 8.62 -8.20
C LEU A 91 -10.87 8.12 -6.97
N SER A 92 -9.92 7.25 -7.20
CA SER A 92 -8.95 6.82 -6.18
C SER A 92 -8.02 7.99 -5.77
N PRO A 93 -7.32 7.89 -4.63
CA PRO A 93 -6.34 8.92 -4.23
C PRO A 93 -5.27 9.19 -5.29
N VAL A 94 -4.82 8.16 -6.01
CA VAL A 94 -3.86 8.28 -7.10
C VAL A 94 -4.45 9.05 -8.28
N GLU A 95 -5.67 8.74 -8.68
CA GLU A 95 -6.37 9.44 -9.76
C GLU A 95 -6.72 10.88 -9.39
N ALA A 96 -7.11 11.11 -8.13
CA ALA A 96 -7.35 12.45 -7.61
C ALA A 96 -6.09 13.32 -7.65
N SER A 97 -4.88 12.74 -7.45
CA SER A 97 -3.63 13.48 -7.58
C SER A 97 -3.39 14.01 -8.99
N ILE A 98 -3.76 13.24 -10.01
CA ILE A 98 -3.71 13.68 -11.42
C ILE A 98 -4.72 14.81 -11.66
N LEU A 99 -5.96 14.64 -11.17
CA LEU A 99 -7.01 15.66 -11.30
C LEU A 99 -6.57 16.98 -10.65
N LEU A 100 -5.99 16.90 -9.45
CA LEU A 100 -5.48 18.04 -8.68
C LEU A 100 -4.16 18.61 -9.21
N ARG A 101 -3.65 18.08 -10.34
CA ARG A 101 -2.40 18.52 -10.99
C ARG A 101 -1.19 18.45 -10.05
N GLN A 102 -1.15 17.44 -9.22
CA GLN A 102 0.02 17.19 -8.38
C GLN A 102 1.24 16.87 -9.25
N PRO A 103 2.47 17.16 -8.78
CA PRO A 103 3.69 16.78 -9.48
C PRO A 103 3.71 15.28 -9.82
N PRO A 104 4.24 14.85 -10.98
CA PRO A 104 4.32 13.45 -11.36
C PRO A 104 4.98 12.57 -10.31
N GLU A 105 6.00 13.07 -9.66
CA GLU A 105 6.77 12.41 -8.61
C GLU A 105 5.85 12.03 -7.43
N LYS A 106 4.98 12.96 -7.06
CA LYS A 106 4.02 12.75 -5.97
C LYS A 106 2.98 11.69 -6.34
N THR A 107 2.48 11.72 -7.57
CA THR A 107 1.57 10.68 -8.07
C THR A 107 2.24 9.30 -8.06
N LEU A 108 3.50 9.20 -8.50
CA LEU A 108 4.25 7.95 -8.46
C LEU A 108 4.50 7.47 -7.03
N THR A 109 4.77 8.40 -6.11
CA THR A 109 4.84 8.09 -4.67
C THR A 109 3.54 7.49 -4.16
N LEU A 110 2.39 8.06 -4.53
CA LEU A 110 1.09 7.54 -4.14
C LEU A 110 0.84 6.13 -4.68
N ILE A 111 1.25 5.84 -5.94
CA ILE A 111 1.17 4.49 -6.50
C ILE A 111 2.03 3.53 -5.67
N LEU A 112 3.28 3.89 -5.41
CA LEU A 112 4.20 3.08 -4.62
C LEU A 112 3.60 2.74 -3.25
N PHE A 113 3.09 3.75 -2.52
CA PHE A 113 2.45 3.54 -1.23
C PHE A 113 1.19 2.69 -1.32
N SER A 114 0.35 2.90 -2.33
CA SER A 114 -0.83 2.08 -2.58
C SER A 114 -0.45 0.61 -2.76
N MET A 115 0.60 0.34 -3.54
CA MET A 115 1.08 -1.02 -3.80
C MET A 115 1.71 -1.67 -2.57
N VAL A 116 2.46 -0.91 -1.76
CA VAL A 116 3.00 -1.38 -0.47
C VAL A 116 1.86 -1.71 0.50
N LYS A 117 0.88 -0.82 0.63
CA LYS A 117 -0.27 -1.01 1.52
C LYS A 117 -1.11 -2.23 1.13
N ARG A 118 -1.26 -2.51 -0.15
CA ARG A 118 -1.97 -3.67 -0.69
C ARG A 118 -1.11 -4.96 -0.70
N GLY A 119 0.16 -4.86 -0.34
CA GLY A 119 1.06 -6.01 -0.26
C GLY A 119 1.60 -6.50 -1.61
N TYR A 120 1.46 -5.75 -2.68
CA TYR A 120 1.99 -6.11 -3.99
C TYR A 120 3.51 -6.01 -4.05
N ILE A 121 4.07 -5.00 -3.38
CA ILE A 121 5.50 -4.77 -3.27
C ILE A 121 5.91 -4.52 -1.82
N ARG A 122 7.19 -4.71 -1.54
CA ARG A 122 7.80 -4.40 -0.25
C ARG A 122 9.09 -3.62 -0.47
N VAL A 123 9.29 -2.56 0.30
CA VAL A 123 10.55 -1.82 0.31
C VAL A 123 11.64 -2.67 0.97
N THR A 124 12.75 -2.89 0.28
CA THR A 124 13.90 -3.69 0.75
C THR A 124 15.09 -2.83 1.15
N SER A 125 15.22 -1.64 0.55
CA SER A 125 16.21 -0.63 0.91
C SER A 125 15.60 0.76 0.71
N GLN A 126 16.04 1.71 1.50
CA GLN A 126 15.56 3.10 1.45
C GLN A 126 16.56 4.01 0.71
N ASP A 127 17.83 3.74 0.83
CA ASP A 127 18.90 4.50 0.17
C ASP A 127 19.95 3.54 -0.40
N PRO A 128 20.01 3.34 -1.72
CA PRO A 128 19.00 3.73 -2.72
C PRO A 128 17.67 3.00 -2.52
N LEU A 129 16.57 3.61 -2.98
CA LEU A 129 15.24 2.99 -2.91
C LEU A 129 15.20 1.72 -3.75
N ARG A 130 14.93 0.60 -3.09
CA ARG A 130 14.74 -0.71 -3.73
C ARG A 130 13.49 -1.37 -3.22
N VAL A 131 12.81 -2.07 -4.12
CA VAL A 131 11.56 -2.77 -3.83
C VAL A 131 11.63 -4.21 -4.31
N ALA A 132 10.97 -5.10 -3.57
CA ALA A 132 10.75 -6.48 -4.00
C ALA A 132 9.28 -6.67 -4.37
N ILE A 133 9.02 -7.31 -5.48
CA ILE A 133 7.67 -7.69 -5.91
C ILE A 133 7.26 -8.91 -5.08
N VAL A 134 6.12 -8.82 -4.40
CA VAL A 134 5.59 -9.87 -3.52
C VAL A 134 4.45 -10.61 -4.19
N TYR A 135 3.56 -9.87 -4.86
CA TYR A 135 2.35 -10.41 -5.44
C TYR A 135 1.96 -9.63 -6.70
N GLU A 136 1.62 -10.37 -7.78
CA GLU A 136 1.33 -9.77 -9.09
C GLU A 136 -0.06 -10.11 -9.64
N ARG A 137 -0.95 -10.69 -8.82
CA ARG A 137 -2.30 -11.01 -9.28
C ARG A 137 -3.25 -9.86 -8.94
N ASP A 138 -4.30 -9.73 -9.77
CA ASP A 138 -5.36 -8.74 -9.58
C ASP A 138 -4.88 -7.28 -9.58
N LEU A 139 -3.80 -7.02 -10.33
CA LEU A 139 -3.27 -5.69 -10.54
C LEU A 139 -4.13 -4.90 -11.52
N GLY A 140 -4.37 -3.64 -11.21
CA GLY A 140 -4.86 -2.70 -12.19
C GLY A 140 -3.79 -2.37 -13.23
N GLU A 141 -4.19 -1.75 -14.33
CA GLU A 141 -3.28 -1.44 -15.43
C GLU A 141 -2.15 -0.50 -15.00
N ALA A 142 -2.46 0.48 -14.15
CA ALA A 142 -1.43 1.39 -13.62
C ALA A 142 -0.40 0.67 -12.76
N GLU A 143 -0.85 -0.23 -11.88
CA GLU A 143 0.03 -1.04 -11.03
C GLU A 143 0.88 -1.99 -11.87
N ARG A 144 0.32 -2.59 -12.92
CA ARG A 144 1.05 -3.46 -13.84
C ARG A 144 2.18 -2.70 -14.54
N LEU A 145 1.86 -1.53 -15.11
CA LEU A 145 2.85 -0.67 -15.76
C LEU A 145 3.92 -0.17 -14.78
N PHE A 146 3.56 0.04 -13.52
CA PHE A 146 4.52 0.38 -12.48
C PHE A 146 5.47 -0.77 -12.18
N ILE A 147 4.97 -2.01 -12.06
CA ILE A 147 5.79 -3.21 -11.83
C ILE A 147 6.76 -3.46 -12.99
N GLU A 148 6.35 -3.20 -14.24
CA GLU A 148 7.21 -3.32 -15.42
C GLU A 148 8.43 -2.36 -15.38
N ALA A 149 8.33 -1.27 -14.62
CA ALA A 149 9.43 -0.36 -14.39
C ALA A 149 10.41 -0.82 -13.29
N ILE A 150 10.08 -1.88 -12.53
CA ILE A 150 10.95 -2.41 -11.48
C ILE A 150 11.93 -3.41 -12.10
N ASN A 151 13.23 -3.20 -11.86
CA ASN A 151 14.22 -4.22 -12.17
C ASN A 151 14.09 -5.37 -11.17
N ARG A 152 13.75 -6.56 -11.65
CA ARG A 152 13.47 -7.73 -10.81
C ARG A 152 14.71 -8.27 -10.08
N GLU A 153 15.90 -8.00 -10.59
CA GLU A 153 17.16 -8.47 -10.00
C GLU A 153 17.67 -7.51 -8.92
N THR A 154 17.65 -6.20 -9.20
CA THR A 154 18.20 -5.19 -8.29
C THR A 154 17.15 -4.57 -7.38
N GLY A 155 15.87 -4.64 -7.75
CA GLY A 155 14.76 -3.98 -7.08
C GLY A 155 14.71 -2.47 -7.33
N GLU A 156 15.54 -1.95 -8.23
CA GLU A 156 15.56 -0.53 -8.57
C GLU A 156 14.41 -0.16 -9.49
N ILE A 157 13.90 1.06 -9.34
CA ILE A 157 12.81 1.59 -10.16
C ILE A 157 13.42 2.41 -11.30
N ASP A 158 13.16 2.00 -12.53
CA ASP A 158 13.62 2.69 -13.72
C ASP A 158 12.68 3.86 -14.05
N GLY A 159 13.11 5.09 -13.75
CA GLY A 159 12.32 6.31 -13.92
C GLY A 159 11.76 6.49 -15.35
N PRO A 160 12.56 6.40 -16.42
CA PRO A 160 12.07 6.40 -17.79
C PRO A 160 10.95 5.41 -18.11
N LYS A 161 10.97 4.22 -17.53
CA LYS A 161 9.93 3.19 -17.70
C LYS A 161 8.64 3.50 -16.96
N LEU A 162 8.60 4.49 -16.06
CA LEU A 162 7.37 4.94 -15.41
C LEU A 162 6.49 5.84 -16.29
N ALA A 163 7.03 6.39 -17.38
CA ALA A 163 6.28 7.27 -18.29
C ALA A 163 4.99 6.65 -18.84
N PRO A 164 4.93 5.36 -19.26
CA PRO A 164 3.70 4.71 -19.68
C PRO A 164 2.65 4.64 -18.57
N CYS A 165 3.05 4.37 -17.33
CA CYS A 165 2.16 4.33 -16.17
C CYS A 165 1.49 5.69 -15.95
N PHE A 166 2.27 6.76 -15.94
CA PHE A 166 1.74 8.12 -15.78
C PHE A 166 0.82 8.53 -16.94
N LYS A 167 1.20 8.22 -18.18
CA LYS A 167 0.37 8.48 -19.37
C LYS A 167 -0.96 7.75 -19.29
N TYR A 168 -0.96 6.48 -18.90
CA TYR A 168 -2.18 5.70 -18.71
C TYR A 168 -3.10 6.36 -17.67
N LEU A 169 -2.58 6.73 -16.51
CA LEU A 169 -3.35 7.39 -15.46
C LEU A 169 -3.95 8.71 -15.93
N ALA A 170 -3.15 9.55 -16.59
CA ALA A 170 -3.64 10.83 -17.12
C ALA A 170 -4.77 10.63 -18.14
N THR A 171 -4.65 9.64 -19.02
CA THR A 171 -5.69 9.29 -19.99
C THR A 171 -6.94 8.77 -19.30
N SER A 172 -6.80 7.81 -18.37
CA SER A 172 -7.90 7.23 -17.60
C SER A 172 -8.69 8.29 -16.82
N VAL A 173 -7.98 9.20 -16.13
CA VAL A 173 -8.62 10.29 -15.39
C VAL A 173 -9.37 11.24 -16.33
N ASN A 174 -8.78 11.59 -17.48
CA ASN A 174 -9.44 12.45 -18.47
C ASN A 174 -10.72 11.79 -19.01
N GLU A 175 -10.70 10.49 -19.27
CA GLU A 175 -11.88 9.74 -19.70
C GLU A 175 -12.95 9.68 -18.63
N LYS A 176 -12.59 9.38 -17.39
CA LYS A 176 -13.49 9.36 -16.24
C LYS A 176 -14.11 10.73 -15.94
N MET A 177 -13.41 11.81 -16.28
CA MET A 177 -13.86 13.17 -16.04
C MET A 177 -14.72 13.76 -17.17
N ARG A 178 -14.83 13.09 -18.33
CA ARG A 178 -15.61 13.60 -19.46
C ARG A 178 -17.05 14.02 -19.12
N PRO A 179 -17.84 13.22 -18.35
CA PRO A 179 -19.21 13.58 -18.04
C PRO A 179 -19.34 14.54 -16.83
N TYR A 180 -18.25 14.93 -16.18
CA TYR A 180 -18.30 15.63 -14.91
C TYR A 180 -17.67 17.03 -14.97
N CYS A 181 -18.10 17.94 -14.08
CA CYS A 181 -17.50 19.24 -13.88
C CYS A 181 -16.15 19.09 -13.17
N ARG A 182 -15.06 19.43 -13.86
CA ARG A 182 -13.69 19.30 -13.34
C ARG A 182 -13.48 20.16 -12.09
N LYS A 183 -13.91 21.41 -12.12
CA LYS A 183 -13.73 22.36 -11.00
C LYS A 183 -14.40 21.88 -9.73
N GLU A 184 -15.66 21.47 -9.81
CA GLU A 184 -16.41 20.99 -8.64
C GLU A 184 -15.82 19.68 -8.11
N THR A 185 -15.35 18.79 -8.98
CA THR A 185 -14.68 17.55 -8.57
C THR A 185 -13.32 17.85 -7.92
N GLU A 186 -12.55 18.81 -8.41
CA GLU A 186 -11.31 19.24 -7.74
C GLU A 186 -11.60 19.80 -6.34
N GLU A 187 -12.65 20.62 -6.17
CA GLU A 187 -13.07 21.16 -4.87
C GLU A 187 -13.49 20.04 -3.89
N LEU A 188 -14.24 19.05 -4.38
CA LEU A 188 -14.57 17.87 -3.60
C LEU A 188 -13.32 17.19 -3.03
N TYR A 189 -12.34 16.86 -3.88
CA TYR A 189 -11.15 16.13 -3.43
C TYR A 189 -10.22 16.97 -2.55
N ARG A 190 -10.11 18.27 -2.78
CA ARG A 190 -9.47 19.19 -1.82
C ARG A 190 -10.17 19.17 -0.46
N GLY A 191 -11.51 19.08 -0.47
CA GLY A 191 -12.32 18.93 0.73
C GLY A 191 -12.09 17.57 1.43
N VAL A 192 -11.92 16.49 0.67
CA VAL A 192 -11.58 15.16 1.22
C VAL A 192 -10.25 15.22 1.95
N ILE A 193 -9.21 15.78 1.32
CA ILE A 193 -7.88 15.91 1.92
C ILE A 193 -7.94 16.72 3.23
N ARG A 194 -8.64 17.85 3.23
CA ARG A 194 -8.78 18.66 4.46
C ARG A 194 -9.47 17.89 5.57
N ARG A 195 -10.63 17.29 5.30
CA ARG A 195 -11.38 16.50 6.31
C ARG A 195 -10.54 15.34 6.86
N THR A 196 -9.74 14.70 6.03
CA THR A 196 -8.84 13.63 6.47
C THR A 196 -7.80 14.16 7.47
N TRP A 197 -7.23 15.32 7.22
CA TRP A 197 -6.32 15.97 8.17
C TRP A 197 -7.01 16.39 9.46
N ASP A 198 -8.24 16.90 9.36
CA ASP A 198 -9.04 17.28 10.53
C ASP A 198 -9.37 16.04 11.39
N GLU A 199 -9.69 14.88 10.77
CA GLU A 199 -9.89 13.60 11.47
C GLU A 199 -8.63 13.16 12.25
N VAL A 200 -7.46 13.24 11.61
CA VAL A 200 -6.17 12.90 12.25
C VAL A 200 -5.84 13.84 13.40
N THR A 201 -6.08 15.14 13.21
CA THR A 201 -5.78 16.16 14.23
C THR A 201 -6.73 16.09 15.42
N ALA A 202 -8.02 15.75 15.18
CA ALA A 202 -9.03 15.62 16.21
C ALA A 202 -8.90 14.31 17.02
N ALA A 203 -8.04 13.38 16.63
CA ALA A 203 -7.86 12.12 17.36
C ALA A 203 -7.28 12.37 18.76
N GLU A 204 -8.03 11.93 19.78
CA GLU A 204 -7.73 12.20 21.19
C GLU A 204 -6.48 11.46 21.70
N THR A 205 -6.19 10.28 21.16
CA THR A 205 -5.02 9.49 21.60
C THR A 205 -4.03 9.27 20.47
N PRO A 206 -2.74 9.06 20.78
CA PRO A 206 -1.71 8.74 19.78
C PRO A 206 -2.08 7.51 18.94
N GLU A 207 -2.67 6.48 19.54
CA GLU A 207 -3.04 5.22 18.86
C GLU A 207 -4.17 5.46 17.86
N LEU A 208 -5.19 6.25 18.24
CA LEU A 208 -6.28 6.64 17.33
C LEU A 208 -5.76 7.50 16.20
N ARG A 209 -4.81 8.39 16.48
CA ARG A 209 -4.15 9.22 15.45
C ARG A 209 -3.39 8.37 14.45
N LEU A 210 -2.59 7.42 14.91
CA LEU A 210 -1.87 6.49 14.04
C LEU A 210 -2.81 5.64 13.19
N THR A 211 -3.91 5.17 13.77
CA THR A 211 -4.92 4.41 13.05
C THR A 211 -5.59 5.23 11.95
N ALA A 212 -5.95 6.48 12.25
CA ALA A 212 -6.52 7.41 11.28
C ALA A 212 -5.53 7.75 10.16
N MET A 213 -4.26 7.93 10.51
CA MET A 213 -3.18 8.17 9.55
C MET A 213 -2.97 6.97 8.64
N ASP A 214 -2.86 5.75 9.18
CA ASP A 214 -2.67 4.55 8.36
C ASP A 214 -3.84 4.35 7.41
N LYS A 215 -5.06 4.46 7.89
CA LYS A 215 -6.27 4.33 7.08
C LYS A 215 -6.25 5.28 5.88
N ASN A 216 -5.84 6.52 6.09
CA ASN A 216 -6.00 7.63 5.16
C ASN A 216 -4.68 8.11 4.52
N ILE A 217 -3.61 7.38 4.67
CA ILE A 217 -2.24 7.82 4.30
C ILE A 217 -2.14 8.36 2.87
N LEU A 218 -2.84 7.76 1.90
CA LEU A 218 -2.81 8.20 0.50
C LEU A 218 -3.48 9.56 0.28
N TRP A 219 -4.42 9.96 1.14
CA TRP A 219 -5.01 11.30 1.11
C TRP A 219 -4.13 12.31 1.81
N LEU A 220 -3.55 11.94 2.96
CA LEU A 220 -2.65 12.81 3.73
C LEU A 220 -1.39 13.17 2.94
N LEU A 221 -0.84 12.22 2.20
CA LEU A 221 0.32 12.42 1.34
C LEU A 221 0.12 13.49 0.27
N GLN A 222 -1.10 13.83 -0.08
CA GLN A 222 -1.39 14.86 -1.06
C GLN A 222 -1.18 16.29 -0.55
N ASP A 223 -1.14 16.50 0.78
CA ASP A 223 -0.85 17.80 1.41
C ASP A 223 0.57 17.79 1.98
N GLU A 224 1.52 18.19 1.15
CA GLU A 224 2.94 18.18 1.51
C GLU A 224 3.29 19.16 2.62
N GLU A 225 2.62 20.31 2.68
CA GLU A 225 2.88 21.32 3.70
C GLU A 225 2.50 20.81 5.08
N ARG A 226 1.30 20.21 5.20
CA ARG A 226 0.84 19.62 6.46
C ARG A 226 1.66 18.38 6.84
N MET A 227 2.08 17.59 5.85
CA MET A 227 2.96 16.45 6.10
C MET A 227 4.30 16.89 6.68
N LYS A 228 4.95 17.89 6.10
CA LYS A 228 6.21 18.45 6.62
C LYS A 228 6.03 19.11 7.99
N ALA A 229 4.87 19.67 8.28
CA ALA A 229 4.56 20.19 9.61
C ALA A 229 4.42 19.05 10.63
N ALA A 230 3.66 18.01 10.30
CA ALA A 230 3.47 16.85 11.17
C ALA A 230 4.80 16.11 11.45
N GLU A 231 5.70 16.04 10.48
CA GLU A 231 7.03 15.44 10.65
C GLU A 231 7.91 16.23 11.62
N ARG A 232 7.79 17.55 11.65
CA ARG A 232 8.52 18.41 12.58
C ARG A 232 8.05 18.28 14.03
N ASP A 233 6.76 17.98 14.22
CA ASP A 233 6.12 17.86 15.53
C ASP A 233 6.32 16.46 16.17
N LEU A 234 6.90 15.52 15.42
CA LEU A 234 7.23 14.20 15.96
C LEU A 234 8.51 14.29 16.80
N PRO A 235 8.52 13.70 18.01
CA PRO A 235 9.72 13.60 18.81
C PRO A 235 10.77 12.82 18.01
N ARG A 236 11.92 13.46 17.77
CA ARG A 236 13.11 12.74 17.28
C ARG A 236 13.57 11.85 18.41
N GLU A 237 13.51 10.54 18.20
CA GLU A 237 14.26 9.62 19.04
C GLU A 237 15.75 9.88 18.77
N ASP A 238 16.36 10.70 19.62
CA ASP A 238 17.80 10.81 19.67
C ASP A 238 18.34 9.45 20.16
N GLY A 239 18.95 8.70 19.22
CA GLY A 239 19.53 7.38 19.44
C GLY A 239 20.80 7.40 20.28
#